data_32c15721ff086d40666985a608316dc7
#
_entry.id   32c15721ff086d40666985a608316dc7
#
_cell.length_a   1.000
_cell.length_b   1.000
_cell.length_c   1.000
_cell.angle_alpha   90.00
_cell.angle_beta   90.00
_cell.angle_gamma   90.00
#
_symmetry.space_group_name_H-M   'P 1'
#
loop_
_entity.id
_entity.type
_entity.pdbx_description
1 polymer ?
#
loop_
_entity_poly.entity_id
_entity_poly.type
_entity_poly.pdbx_seq_one_letter_code
_entity_poly.pdbx_strand_id
1 'polypeptide(L)'
;AAHEAGVKVIASNHDFFKTPEKEEIIRRLCMMQEFGADIPKIAVMPTCKQDVITLLSATLEMSEKYADRPIITMSMAGTGVVSRLTGETFGSALTFGAASKASAPGQIGVNELKQVLDIIHSSL
;
A
#
# COMPACT_ATOMS: atom_id res chain seq x y z
N ALA A 1 8.59 -20.70 -9.48
CA ALA A 1 9.92 -21.01 -8.94
C ALA A 1 10.04 -20.64 -7.46
N ALA A 2 9.63 -19.43 -7.08
CA ALA A 2 9.73 -19.01 -5.67
C ALA A 2 8.84 -19.86 -4.75
N HIS A 3 7.60 -20.10 -5.15
CA HIS A 3 6.66 -20.93 -4.37
C HIS A 3 7.15 -22.38 -4.22
N GLU A 4 7.74 -22.91 -5.26
CA GLU A 4 8.31 -24.25 -5.22
C GLU A 4 9.44 -24.37 -4.20
N ALA A 5 10.16 -23.27 -3.99
CA ALA A 5 11.22 -23.17 -2.97
C ALA A 5 10.69 -22.84 -1.58
N GLY A 6 9.37 -22.69 -1.41
CA GLY A 6 8.77 -22.32 -0.13
C GLY A 6 8.86 -20.84 0.21
N VAL A 7 9.16 -19.99 -0.77
CA VAL A 7 9.33 -18.54 -0.57
C VAL A 7 8.03 -17.81 -0.87
N LYS A 8 7.65 -16.83 -0.01
CA LYS A 8 6.51 -15.96 -0.26
C LYS A 8 6.86 -14.92 -1.32
N VAL A 9 5.86 -14.54 -2.12
CA VAL A 9 6.03 -13.62 -3.25
C VAL A 9 5.19 -12.38 -3.04
N ILE A 10 5.83 -11.20 -3.12
CA ILE A 10 5.15 -9.91 -3.18
C ILE A 10 5.16 -9.47 -4.64
N ALA A 11 3.98 -9.34 -5.25
CA ALA A 11 3.85 -8.79 -6.59
C ALA A 11 3.57 -7.29 -6.46
N SER A 12 4.38 -6.46 -7.11
CA SER A 12 4.31 -5.01 -6.98
C SER A 12 3.96 -4.33 -8.29
N ASN A 13 3.12 -3.31 -8.23
CA ASN A 13 2.86 -2.37 -9.32
C ASN A 13 3.10 -0.96 -8.80
N HIS A 14 3.90 -0.18 -9.52
CA HIS A 14 4.21 1.21 -9.17
C HIS A 14 3.81 2.12 -10.33
N ASP A 15 2.96 3.11 -10.03
CA ASP A 15 2.68 4.19 -10.97
C ASP A 15 3.26 5.47 -10.39
N PHE A 16 4.37 5.95 -10.94
CA PHE A 16 5.07 7.15 -10.47
C PHE A 16 4.50 8.44 -11.04
N PHE A 17 3.48 8.36 -11.89
CA PHE A 17 2.97 9.52 -12.64
C PHE A 17 1.55 9.90 -12.27
N LYS A 18 0.73 8.96 -11.82
CA LYS A 18 -0.67 9.22 -11.52
C LYS A 18 -1.26 8.19 -10.56
N THR A 19 -2.49 8.48 -10.13
CA THR A 19 -3.33 7.53 -9.40
C THR A 19 -4.44 7.05 -10.34
N PRO A 20 -4.48 5.76 -10.69
CA PRO A 20 -5.58 5.21 -11.47
C PRO A 20 -6.91 5.33 -10.73
N GLU A 21 -8.02 5.17 -11.44
CA GLU A 21 -9.34 5.11 -10.83
C GLU A 21 -9.43 3.95 -9.84
N LYS A 22 -10.34 4.06 -8.88
CA LYS A 22 -10.52 3.05 -7.82
C LYS A 22 -10.69 1.64 -8.40
N GLU A 23 -11.54 1.50 -9.40
CA GLU A 23 -11.82 0.21 -10.04
C GLU A 23 -10.58 -0.40 -10.69
N GLU A 24 -9.73 0.43 -11.27
CA GLU A 24 -8.50 -0.03 -11.90
C GLU A 24 -7.48 -0.48 -10.84
N ILE A 25 -7.38 0.23 -9.72
CA ILE A 25 -6.52 -0.17 -8.60
C ILE A 25 -6.95 -1.55 -8.10
N ILE A 26 -8.24 -1.73 -7.87
CA ILE A 26 -8.79 -3.00 -7.40
C ILE A 26 -8.54 -4.10 -8.42
N ARG A 27 -8.76 -3.81 -9.71
CA ARG A 27 -8.51 -4.78 -10.78
C ARG A 27 -7.07 -5.27 -10.79
N ARG A 28 -6.11 -4.36 -10.62
CA ARG A 28 -4.68 -4.70 -10.59
C ARG A 28 -4.35 -5.59 -9.39
N LEU A 29 -4.88 -5.26 -8.22
CA LEU A 29 -4.66 -6.06 -7.02
C LEU A 29 -5.30 -7.44 -7.13
N CYS A 30 -6.53 -7.51 -7.66
CA CYS A 30 -7.20 -8.80 -7.90
C CYS A 30 -6.41 -9.67 -8.90
N MET A 31 -5.88 -9.05 -9.95
CA MET A 31 -5.07 -9.78 -10.94
C MET A 31 -3.83 -10.39 -10.31
N MET A 32 -3.14 -9.63 -9.45
CA MET A 32 -1.97 -10.15 -8.73
C MET A 32 -2.35 -11.34 -7.85
N GLN A 33 -3.50 -11.24 -7.18
CA GLN A 33 -4.01 -12.33 -6.34
C GLN A 33 -4.31 -13.58 -7.17
N GLU A 34 -4.95 -13.42 -8.32
CA GLU A 34 -5.27 -14.53 -9.24
C GLU A 34 -4.01 -15.20 -9.78
N PHE A 35 -2.95 -14.45 -10.03
CA PHE A 35 -1.67 -14.99 -10.49
C PHE A 35 -0.84 -15.60 -9.38
N GLY A 36 -1.33 -15.64 -8.15
CA GLY A 36 -0.71 -16.37 -7.06
C GLY A 36 0.27 -15.57 -6.20
N ALA A 37 0.25 -14.24 -6.26
CA ALA A 37 1.03 -13.44 -5.32
C ALA A 37 0.53 -13.68 -3.90
N ASP A 38 1.46 -13.88 -2.97
CA ASP A 38 1.10 -14.03 -1.56
C ASP A 38 0.68 -12.69 -0.97
N ILE A 39 1.30 -11.59 -1.42
CA ILE A 39 0.94 -10.24 -1.01
C ILE A 39 0.92 -9.33 -2.25
N PRO A 40 -0.26 -9.02 -2.78
CA PRO A 40 -0.39 -7.99 -3.82
C PRO A 40 -0.03 -6.61 -3.26
N LYS A 41 0.71 -5.82 -4.03
CA LYS A 41 1.15 -4.49 -3.63
C LYS A 41 0.96 -3.48 -4.76
N ILE A 42 0.45 -2.30 -4.43
CA ILE A 42 0.36 -1.19 -5.37
C ILE A 42 0.83 0.11 -4.71
N ALA A 43 1.61 0.89 -5.44
CA ALA A 43 2.02 2.22 -5.04
C ALA A 43 1.70 3.18 -6.19
N VAL A 44 1.01 4.27 -5.89
CA VAL A 44 0.54 5.22 -6.89
C VAL A 44 0.96 6.65 -6.54
N MET A 45 0.98 7.54 -7.53
CA MET A 45 1.36 8.93 -7.33
C MET A 45 0.12 9.81 -7.33
N PRO A 46 -0.16 10.53 -6.23
CA PRO A 46 -1.29 11.46 -6.22
C PRO A 46 -0.92 12.75 -6.98
N THR A 47 -1.85 13.25 -7.77
CA THR A 47 -1.73 14.55 -8.44
C THR A 47 -2.62 15.59 -7.77
N CYS A 48 -3.48 15.16 -6.85
CA CYS A 48 -4.35 16.02 -6.06
C CYS A 48 -4.75 15.27 -4.77
N LYS A 49 -5.37 15.97 -3.84
CA LYS A 49 -5.79 15.37 -2.57
C LYS A 49 -6.82 14.26 -2.75
N GLN A 50 -7.71 14.40 -3.73
CA GLN A 50 -8.71 13.38 -4.03
C GLN A 50 -8.08 12.04 -4.40
N ASP A 51 -6.92 12.06 -5.02
CA ASP A 51 -6.21 10.83 -5.38
C ASP A 51 -5.81 10.01 -4.15
N VAL A 52 -5.46 10.67 -3.05
CA VAL A 52 -5.14 9.98 -1.79
C VAL A 52 -6.39 9.28 -1.25
N ILE A 53 -7.54 9.96 -1.30
CA ILE A 53 -8.82 9.39 -0.89
C ILE A 53 -9.18 8.21 -1.80
N THR A 54 -8.96 8.34 -3.09
CA THR A 54 -9.20 7.26 -4.05
C THR A 54 -8.39 6.00 -3.71
N LEU A 55 -7.11 6.18 -3.38
CA LEU A 55 -6.24 5.06 -2.97
C LEU A 55 -6.75 4.41 -1.68
N LEU A 56 -7.09 5.19 -0.68
CA LEU A 56 -7.61 4.67 0.58
C LEU A 56 -8.95 3.98 0.41
N SER A 57 -9.83 4.53 -0.42
CA SER A 57 -11.13 3.92 -0.74
C SER A 57 -10.96 2.59 -1.46
N ALA A 58 -10.02 2.51 -2.42
CA ALA A 58 -9.70 1.27 -3.11
C ALA A 58 -9.16 0.22 -2.15
N THR A 59 -8.29 0.64 -1.21
CA THR A 59 -7.72 -0.25 -0.20
C THR A 59 -8.81 -0.85 0.67
N LEU A 60 -9.71 -0.01 1.15
CA LEU A 60 -10.82 -0.44 1.99
C LEU A 60 -11.72 -1.44 1.26
N GLU A 61 -12.14 -1.10 0.05
CA GLU A 61 -13.03 -1.99 -0.72
C GLU A 61 -12.33 -3.30 -1.07
N MET A 62 -11.07 -3.24 -1.48
CA MET A 62 -10.30 -4.46 -1.78
C MET A 62 -10.19 -5.35 -0.55
N SER A 63 -9.84 -4.80 0.61
CA SER A 63 -9.66 -5.59 1.82
C SER A 63 -10.95 -6.19 2.35
N GLU A 64 -12.07 -5.49 2.20
CA GLU A 64 -13.35 -5.96 2.73
C GLU A 64 -14.10 -6.91 1.79
N LYS A 65 -13.94 -6.75 0.46
CA LYS A 65 -14.78 -7.48 -0.50
C LYS A 65 -14.03 -8.50 -1.36
N TYR A 66 -12.76 -8.30 -1.64
CA TYR A 66 -12.06 -9.09 -2.66
C TYR A 66 -10.81 -9.81 -2.16
N ALA A 67 -10.09 -9.25 -1.20
CA ALA A 67 -8.83 -9.83 -0.77
C ALA A 67 -9.04 -11.06 0.12
N ASP A 68 -8.38 -12.15 -0.23
CA ASP A 68 -8.31 -13.35 0.60
C ASP A 68 -6.92 -13.53 1.23
N ARG A 69 -6.09 -12.50 1.11
CA ARG A 69 -4.71 -12.45 1.60
C ARG A 69 -4.30 -11.00 1.91
N PRO A 70 -3.18 -10.80 2.65
CA PRO A 70 -2.73 -9.44 2.94
C PRO A 70 -2.44 -8.64 1.67
N ILE A 71 -2.73 -7.34 1.69
CA ILE A 71 -2.40 -6.42 0.61
C ILE A 71 -1.57 -5.26 1.14
N ILE A 72 -0.79 -4.64 0.27
CA ILE A 72 -0.02 -3.44 0.60
C ILE A 72 -0.40 -2.35 -0.40
N THR A 73 -0.79 -1.18 0.10
CA THR A 73 -1.10 -0.05 -0.74
C THR A 73 -0.44 1.20 -0.20
N MET A 74 -0.04 2.10 -1.09
CA MET A 74 0.45 3.41 -0.67
C MET A 74 0.26 4.46 -1.75
N SER A 75 -0.01 5.69 -1.30
CA SER A 75 0.01 6.89 -2.12
C SER A 75 1.33 7.59 -1.83
N MET A 76 2.09 7.91 -2.87
CA MET A 76 3.44 8.43 -2.74
C MET A 76 3.47 9.94 -2.52
N ALA A 77 4.67 10.51 -2.36
CA ALA A 77 4.93 11.94 -2.13
C ALA A 77 4.29 12.47 -0.83
N GLY A 78 4.52 13.75 -0.54
CA GLY A 78 4.09 14.37 0.72
C GLY A 78 2.59 14.34 0.95
N THR A 79 1.80 14.57 -0.09
CA THR A 79 0.34 14.51 -0.01
C THR A 79 -0.14 13.10 0.35
N GLY A 80 0.62 12.08 -0.06
CA GLY A 80 0.27 10.69 0.18
C GLY A 80 0.78 10.12 1.51
N VAL A 81 1.53 10.90 2.30
CA VAL A 81 2.12 10.41 3.57
C VAL A 81 1.05 9.81 4.49
N VAL A 82 -0.13 10.39 4.54
CA VAL A 82 -1.22 9.88 5.38
C VAL A 82 -1.54 8.41 5.08
N SER A 83 -1.43 7.98 3.82
CA SER A 83 -1.69 6.58 3.47
C SER A 83 -0.66 5.62 4.07
N ARG A 84 0.57 6.09 4.23
CA ARG A 84 1.64 5.30 4.85
C ARG A 84 1.48 5.17 6.36
N LEU A 85 0.82 6.16 6.99
CA LEU A 85 0.61 6.20 8.43
C LEU A 85 -0.69 5.53 8.84
N THR A 86 -1.74 5.61 8.02
CA THR A 86 -3.08 5.14 8.36
C THR A 86 -3.51 3.89 7.60
N GLY A 87 -2.58 3.27 6.85
CA GLY A 87 -2.90 2.11 6.01
C GLY A 87 -3.55 0.96 6.77
N GLU A 88 -3.12 0.69 7.99
CA GLU A 88 -3.70 -0.38 8.81
C GLU A 88 -5.20 -0.18 9.02
N THR A 89 -5.64 1.05 9.28
CA THR A 89 -7.05 1.39 9.47
C THR A 89 -7.89 1.00 8.26
N PHE A 90 -7.32 1.14 7.04
CA PHE A 90 -8.04 0.89 5.79
C PHE A 90 -7.78 -0.49 5.20
N GLY A 91 -6.89 -1.27 5.80
CA GLY A 91 -6.68 -2.66 5.40
C GLY A 91 -5.35 -2.96 4.70
N SER A 92 -4.41 -2.00 4.68
CA SER A 92 -3.06 -2.28 4.18
C SER A 92 -2.23 -2.99 5.25
N ALA A 93 -1.52 -4.06 4.84
CA ALA A 93 -0.83 -4.93 5.79
C ALA A 93 0.44 -4.33 6.37
N LEU A 94 1.16 -3.51 5.59
CA LEU A 94 2.39 -2.87 6.06
C LEU A 94 2.74 -1.63 5.24
N THR A 95 3.75 -0.91 5.70
CA THR A 95 4.29 0.27 5.01
C THR A 95 5.81 0.22 5.06
N PHE A 96 6.47 1.18 4.39
CA PHE A 96 7.93 1.24 4.32
C PHE A 96 8.44 2.57 4.85
N GLY A 97 9.46 2.50 5.71
CA GLY A 97 10.18 3.66 6.19
C GLY A 97 11.61 3.70 5.63
N ALA A 98 12.22 4.88 5.65
CA ALA A 98 13.60 5.06 5.22
C ALA A 98 14.55 4.81 6.38
N ALA A 99 15.56 3.95 6.18
CA ALA A 99 16.59 3.71 7.19
C ALA A 99 17.58 4.88 7.28
N SER A 100 17.99 5.42 6.14
CA SER A 100 18.89 6.59 6.08
C SER A 100 18.52 7.53 4.94
N LYS A 101 18.06 7.00 3.82
CA LYS A 101 17.67 7.76 2.62
C LYS A 101 16.39 7.17 2.06
N ALA A 102 15.44 8.03 1.69
CA ALA A 102 14.20 7.58 1.08
C ALA A 102 14.46 6.90 -0.27
N SER A 103 13.88 5.72 -0.47
CA SER A 103 13.95 4.97 -1.73
C SER A 103 12.79 5.29 -2.67
N ALA A 104 11.75 5.98 -2.18
CA ALA A 104 10.59 6.40 -2.96
C ALA A 104 10.05 7.73 -2.40
N PRO A 105 9.33 8.51 -3.24
CA PRO A 105 8.72 9.75 -2.76
C PRO A 105 7.78 9.53 -1.57
N GLY A 106 7.86 10.41 -0.58
CA GLY A 106 6.97 10.38 0.58
C GLY A 106 7.35 9.40 1.67
N GLN A 107 8.45 8.68 1.55
CA GLN A 107 8.94 7.85 2.66
C GLN A 107 9.45 8.73 3.80
N ILE A 108 9.18 8.33 5.03
CA ILE A 108 9.66 9.00 6.24
C ILE A 108 10.65 8.10 6.97
N GLY A 109 11.42 8.67 7.89
CA GLY A 109 12.40 7.93 8.66
C GLY A 109 11.77 6.77 9.43
N VAL A 110 12.46 5.63 9.51
CA VAL A 110 11.90 4.42 10.13
C VAL A 110 11.57 4.61 11.61
N ASN A 111 12.36 5.40 12.33
CA ASN A 111 12.11 5.63 13.76
C ASN A 111 10.84 6.47 13.99
N GLU A 112 10.67 7.54 13.24
CA GLU A 112 9.48 8.39 13.31
C GLU A 112 8.25 7.61 12.84
N LEU A 113 8.37 6.84 11.77
CA LEU A 113 7.30 5.99 11.26
C LEU A 113 6.84 5.01 12.33
N LYS A 114 7.76 4.33 12.99
CA LYS A 114 7.43 3.37 14.05
C LYS A 114 6.65 4.03 15.18
N GLN A 115 7.06 5.22 15.61
CA GLN A 115 6.38 5.95 16.68
C GLN A 115 4.92 6.25 16.31
N VAL A 116 4.69 6.74 15.09
CA VAL A 116 3.33 7.07 14.61
C VAL A 116 2.49 5.81 14.48
N LEU A 117 3.05 4.74 13.90
CA LEU A 117 2.33 3.47 13.73
C LEU A 117 1.94 2.88 15.08
N ASP A 118 2.82 2.93 16.08
CA ASP A 118 2.51 2.42 17.42
C ASP A 118 1.35 3.20 18.05
N ILE A 119 1.32 4.54 17.88
CA ILE A 119 0.24 5.37 18.38
C ILE A 119 -1.09 5.01 17.71
N ILE A 120 -1.10 4.92 16.38
CA ILE A 120 -2.30 4.59 15.63
C ILE A 120 -2.80 3.19 15.98
N HIS A 121 -1.89 2.21 15.99
CA HIS A 121 -2.24 0.82 16.30
C HIS A 121 -2.86 0.68 17.69
N SER A 122 -2.29 1.36 18.69
CA SER A 122 -2.81 1.30 20.06
C SER A 122 -4.17 1.99 20.21
N SER A 123 -4.57 2.79 19.23
CA SER A 123 -5.87 3.50 19.22
C SER A 123 -6.97 2.68 18.52
N LEU A 124 -6.59 1.65 17.81
CA LEU A 124 -7.54 0.76 17.11
C LEU A 124 -8.14 -0.33 18.07
#